data_f398856ac9bd80489917cd0bf360b2a4
#
_entry.id   f398856ac9bd80489917cd0bf360b2a4
#
_cell.length_a   1.000
_cell.length_b   1.000
_cell.length_c   1.000
_cell.angle_alpha   90.00
_cell.angle_beta   90.00
_cell.angle_gamma   90.00
#
_symmetry.space_group_name_H-M   'P 1'
#
loop_
_entity.id
_entity.type
_entity.pdbx_description
1 polymer ?
#
loop_
_entity_poly.entity_id
_entity_poly.type
_entity_poly.pdbx_seq_one_letter_code
_entity_poly.pdbx_strand_id
1 'polypeptide(L)' 'MANKKINVDEKRYSDIPVWRRYTLTIEEAAGYYHIGEGKLRMLIDTHPNEDFYMMNGNRVLIKREKFERYLDHATAI' A
#
# COMPACT_ATOMS: atom_id res chain seq x y z
N MET A 1 -6.44 -23.17 19.05
CA MET A 1 -6.01 -22.82 18.70
C MET A 1 -5.78 -22.71 17.73
N ALA A 2 -6.00 -22.93 17.33
CA ALA A 2 -5.59 -22.95 16.55
C ALA A 2 -4.97 -22.32 16.03
N ASN A 3 -4.72 -22.08 15.95
CA ASN A 3 -4.16 -21.59 15.44
C ASN A 3 -3.44 -21.49 15.03
N LYS A 4 -3.32 -21.55 15.22
CA LYS A 4 -2.52 -21.56 14.91
C LYS A 4 -1.95 -21.64 13.81
N LYS A 5 -2.24 -21.91 13.25
CA LYS A 5 -1.76 -21.97 12.00
C LYS A 5 -1.68 -20.70 11.36
N ILE A 6 -1.66 -19.62 12.05
CA ILE A 6 -1.46 -18.30 11.54
C ILE A 6 -0.03 -18.17 11.11
N ASN A 7 0.15 -17.68 9.89
CA ASN A 7 1.45 -17.39 9.36
C ASN A 7 2.10 -16.32 10.21
N VAL A 8 3.32 -16.54 10.63
CA VAL A 8 4.02 -15.59 11.51
C VAL A 8 4.15 -14.23 10.84
N ASP A 9 4.41 -14.22 9.54
CA ASP A 9 4.57 -12.96 8.82
C ASP A 9 3.26 -12.19 8.76
N GLU A 10 2.15 -12.88 8.55
CA GLU A 10 0.85 -12.24 8.58
C GLU A 10 0.58 -11.58 9.92
N LYS A 11 0.91 -12.29 11.00
CA LYS A 11 0.70 -11.76 12.33
C LYS A 11 1.52 -10.50 12.54
N ARG A 12 2.77 -10.49 12.08
CA ARG A 12 3.61 -9.30 12.20
C ARG A 12 3.02 -8.11 11.48
N TYR A 13 2.54 -8.33 10.26
CA TYR A 13 1.93 -7.24 9.50
C TYR A 13 0.71 -6.70 10.22
N SER A 14 -0.10 -7.58 10.78
CA SER A 14 -1.30 -7.15 11.51
C SER A 14 -0.97 -6.29 12.70
N ASP A 15 0.18 -6.56 13.34
CA ASP A 15 0.56 -5.85 14.55
C ASP A 15 1.13 -4.47 14.29
N ILE A 16 1.48 -4.15 13.05
CA ILE A 16 2.07 -2.85 12.72
C ILE A 16 0.98 -1.92 12.23
N PRO A 17 0.75 -0.79 12.90
CA PRO A 17 -0.26 0.16 12.41
C PRO A 17 0.10 0.66 11.03
N VAL A 18 -0.92 0.96 10.22
CA VAL A 18 -0.70 1.34 8.83
C VAL A 18 0.25 2.53 8.68
N TRP A 19 0.19 3.49 9.60
CA TRP A 19 1.03 4.70 9.48
C TRP A 19 2.48 4.44 9.80
N ARG A 20 2.82 3.21 10.21
CA ARG A 20 4.20 2.83 10.49
C ARG A 20 4.73 1.79 9.54
N ARG A 21 3.91 1.31 8.62
CA ARG A 21 4.34 0.27 7.66
C ARG A 21 5.15 0.89 6.55
N TYR A 22 6.10 0.12 6.06
CA TYR A 22 6.88 0.55 4.92
C TYR A 22 6.05 0.50 3.63
N THR A 23 5.26 -0.56 3.49
CA THR A 23 4.40 -0.72 2.32
C THR A 23 2.97 -0.96 2.76
N LEU A 24 2.03 -0.62 1.87
CA LEU A 24 0.61 -0.86 2.05
C LEU A 24 0.09 -1.62 0.84
N THR A 25 -0.88 -2.50 1.08
CA THR A 25 -1.62 -3.08 -0.04
C THR A 25 -2.52 -2.01 -0.63
N ILE A 26 -3.09 -2.29 -1.81
CA ILE A 26 -4.05 -1.37 -2.43
C ILE A 26 -5.22 -1.12 -1.48
N GLU A 27 -5.73 -2.17 -0.85
CA GLU A 27 -6.86 -2.01 0.06
C GLU A 27 -6.53 -1.14 1.26
N GLU A 28 -5.36 -1.39 1.84
CA GLU A 28 -4.92 -0.60 2.99
C GLU A 28 -4.73 0.86 2.62
N ALA A 29 -4.11 1.09 1.46
CA ALA A 29 -3.87 2.44 1.00
C ALA A 29 -5.17 3.17 0.71
N ALA A 30 -6.15 2.48 0.13
CA ALA A 30 -7.44 3.09 -0.15
C ALA A 30 -8.10 3.61 1.11
N GLY A 31 -8.06 2.81 2.17
CA GLY A 31 -8.63 3.22 3.45
C GLY A 31 -7.85 4.33 4.11
N TYR A 32 -6.53 4.23 4.05
CA TYR A 32 -5.67 5.17 4.76
C TYR A 32 -5.63 6.55 4.08
N TYR A 33 -5.58 6.56 2.75
CA TYR A 33 -5.48 7.82 2.00
C TYR A 33 -6.82 8.34 1.54
N HIS A 34 -7.90 7.60 1.74
CA HIS A 34 -9.22 8.04 1.29
C HIS A 34 -9.27 8.15 -0.24
N ILE A 35 -8.62 7.23 -0.92
CA ILE A 35 -8.59 7.17 -2.38
C ILE A 35 -9.13 5.81 -2.79
N GLY A 36 -10.05 5.80 -3.76
CA GLY A 36 -10.63 4.53 -4.20
C GLY A 36 -9.60 3.59 -4.79
N GLU A 37 -9.83 2.28 -4.64
CA GLU A 37 -8.90 1.26 -5.14
C GLU A 37 -8.70 1.38 -6.66
N GLY A 38 -9.78 1.64 -7.38
CA GLY A 38 -9.68 1.78 -8.83
C GLY A 38 -8.80 2.94 -9.24
N LYS A 39 -8.91 4.06 -8.51
CA LYS A 39 -8.07 5.22 -8.76
C LYS A 39 -6.61 4.90 -8.47
N LEU A 40 -6.34 4.19 -7.38
CA LEU A 40 -4.97 3.81 -7.04
C LEU A 40 -4.37 2.91 -8.13
N ARG A 41 -5.13 1.94 -8.60
CA ARG A 41 -4.65 1.07 -9.68
C ARG A 41 -4.38 1.84 -10.94
N MET A 42 -5.23 2.81 -11.26
CA MET A 42 -5.02 3.65 -12.43
C MET A 42 -3.75 4.49 -12.29
N LEU A 43 -3.51 5.03 -11.10
CA LEU A 43 -2.30 5.82 -10.87
C LEU A 43 -1.05 4.97 -11.11
N ILE A 44 -1.06 3.74 -10.62
CA ILE A 44 0.07 2.86 -10.81
C ILE A 44 0.26 2.53 -12.28
N ASP A 45 -0.83 2.22 -12.98
CA ASP A 45 -0.75 1.87 -14.40
C ASP A 45 -0.26 3.03 -15.26
N THR A 46 -0.58 4.26 -14.88
CA THR A 46 -0.22 5.43 -15.67
C THR A 46 1.09 6.07 -15.24
N HIS A 47 1.73 5.52 -14.20
CA HIS A 47 3.00 6.06 -13.70
C HIS A 47 4.03 4.94 -13.54
N PRO A 48 4.37 4.24 -14.64
CA PRO A 48 5.22 3.05 -14.51
C PRO A 48 6.65 3.35 -14.07
N ASN A 49 7.09 4.59 -14.19
CA ASN A 49 8.46 4.95 -13.84
C ASN A 49 8.58 5.58 -12.45
N GLU A 50 7.47 5.68 -11.72
CA GLU A 50 7.53 6.24 -10.37
C GLU A 50 8.00 5.18 -9.39
N ASP A 51 8.60 5.65 -8.29
CA ASP A 51 9.17 4.76 -7.30
C ASP A 51 8.28 4.58 -6.07
N PHE A 52 7.01 4.96 -6.15
CA PHE A 52 6.14 4.88 -4.99
C PHE A 52 5.41 3.54 -4.85
N TYR A 53 5.72 2.59 -5.70
CA TYR A 53 5.14 1.25 -5.57
C TYR A 53 6.15 0.21 -6.00
N MET A 54 5.86 -1.04 -5.66
CA MET A 54 6.66 -2.17 -6.10
C MET A 54 5.76 -3.38 -6.27
N MET A 55 6.24 -4.35 -7.01
CA MET A 55 5.53 -5.61 -7.17
C MET A 55 6.14 -6.66 -6.27
N ASN A 56 5.30 -7.38 -5.57
CA ASN A 56 5.71 -8.54 -4.80
C ASN A 56 4.96 -9.72 -5.38
N GLY A 57 5.59 -10.42 -6.33
CA GLY A 57 4.88 -11.40 -7.12
C GLY A 57 3.81 -10.72 -7.94
N ASN A 58 2.56 -11.15 -7.78
CA ASN A 58 1.43 -10.53 -8.46
C ASN A 58 0.79 -9.41 -7.67
N ARG A 59 1.31 -9.14 -6.48
CA ARG A 59 0.70 -8.18 -5.58
C ARG A 59 1.38 -6.83 -5.69
N VAL A 60 0.58 -5.77 -5.81
CA VAL A 60 1.10 -4.41 -5.77
C VAL A 60 1.24 -3.99 -4.32
N LEU A 61 2.39 -3.43 -4.00
CA LEU A 61 2.62 -2.82 -2.70
C LEU A 61 2.99 -1.36 -2.90
N ILE A 62 2.32 -0.49 -2.17
CA ILE A 62 2.58 0.94 -2.25
C ILE A 62 3.57 1.30 -1.16
N LYS A 63 4.65 1.96 -1.54
CA LYS A 63 5.65 2.43 -0.58
C LYS A 63 5.10 3.69 0.06
N ARG A 64 4.70 3.55 1.32
CA ARG A 64 3.91 4.56 1.99
C ARG A 64 4.52 5.95 1.94
N GLU A 65 5.77 6.08 2.37
CA GLU A 65 6.38 7.40 2.45
C GLU A 65 6.62 8.02 1.08
N LYS A 66 7.01 7.20 0.12
CA LYS A 66 7.24 7.72 -1.23
C LYS A 66 5.94 8.14 -1.89
N PHE A 67 4.87 7.38 -1.67
CA PHE A 67 3.58 7.75 -2.20
C PHE A 67 3.07 9.03 -1.55
N GLU A 68 3.33 9.20 -0.25
CA GLU A 68 2.94 10.42 0.44
C GLU A 68 3.65 11.64 -0.12
N ARG A 69 4.92 11.50 -0.51
CA ARG A 69 5.62 12.60 -1.18
C ARG A 69 4.96 12.95 -2.50
N TYR A 70 4.53 11.94 -3.25
CA TYR A 70 3.81 12.18 -4.49
C TYR A 70 2.52 12.93 -4.22
N LEU A 71 1.78 12.51 -3.19
CA LEU A 71 0.52 13.17 -2.84
C LEU A 71 0.76 14.60 -2.36
N ASP A 72 1.87 14.85 -1.70
CA ASP A 72 2.18 16.18 -1.18
C ASP A 72 2.28 17.22 -2.29
N HIS A 73 2.61 16.78 -3.50
CA HIS A 73 2.73 17.69 -4.64
C HIS A 73 1.47 17.72 -5.49
N ALA A 74 0.46 16.93 -5.16
CA ALA A 74 -0.76 16.85 -5.94
C ALA A 74 -1.84 17.69 -5.30
N THR A 75 -2.62 18.38 -6.14
CA THR A 75 -3.80 19.10 -5.65
C THR A 75 -5.07 18.37 -6.06
N ALA A 76 -4.95 17.42 -6.96
CA ALA A 76 -6.05 16.57 -7.40
C ALA A 76 -5.45 15.30 -7.97
N ILE A 77 -6.21 14.24 -7.91
CA ILE A 77 -5.78 12.97 -8.47
C ILE A 77 -6.82 12.47 -9.47
#